data_51cfb956018a29f7c9643ec24d863c81
#
_entry.id   51cfb956018a29f7c9643ec24d863c81
#
_cell.length_a   1.000
_cell.length_b   1.000
_cell.length_c   1.000
_cell.angle_alpha   90.00
_cell.angle_beta   90.00
_cell.angle_gamma   90.00
#
_symmetry.space_group_name_H-M   'P 1'
#
loop_
_entity.id
_entity.type
_entity.pdbx_description
1 polymer ?
#
loop_
_entity_poly.entity_id
_entity_poly.type
_entity_poly.pdbx_seq_one_letter_code
_entity_poly.pdbx_strand_id
1 'polypeptide(L)'
;MPALVYEPAGYCTLADRLYGPLQTHLEPLLLTHRLKVAMETANAVAYLRFGFPQPVVFRNIEPWNILFQEEYAAKLFDFSLSKSIPEGKTHIKASTAIGSLEFAAPEYLTTGYYNEKTDVYSFGKLLLVLLTGRTIGHLSRLATGGSNFFITDRVEKFIRSNGYMNIDPVIVGGGSCFRKEEKLQAYVELTFKCLSHSAENRPTMIDVAKKLRQMYRTSV
;
A
#
# COMPACT_ATOMS: atom_id res chain seq x y z
N MET A 1 -21.44 1.01 24.65
CA MET A 1 -20.37 1.18 23.64
C MET A 1 -21.02 1.48 22.31
N PRO A 2 -20.58 2.47 21.54
CA PRO A 2 -21.08 2.66 20.19
C PRO A 2 -20.70 1.45 19.32
N ALA A 3 -21.66 0.86 18.62
CA ALA A 3 -21.45 -0.21 17.66
C ALA A 3 -21.34 0.42 16.27
N LEU A 4 -20.33 0.02 15.50
CA LEU A 4 -20.23 0.34 14.08
C LEU A 4 -21.01 -0.75 13.32
N VAL A 5 -22.01 -0.33 12.57
CA VAL A 5 -22.81 -1.23 11.72
C VAL A 5 -22.33 -1.04 10.29
N TYR A 6 -21.83 -2.11 9.69
CA TYR A 6 -21.45 -2.15 8.29
C TYR A 6 -22.54 -2.84 7.48
N GLU A 7 -22.79 -2.39 6.26
CA GLU A 7 -23.61 -3.14 5.33
C GLU A 7 -22.96 -4.51 5.08
N PRO A 8 -23.69 -5.63 5.29
CA PRO A 8 -23.19 -6.95 4.93
C PRO A 8 -23.23 -7.07 3.41
N ALA A 9 -22.22 -6.64 2.74
CA ALA A 9 -22.10 -6.86 1.32
C ALA A 9 -21.13 -8.00 1.07
N GLY A 10 -21.28 -8.73 -0.02
CA GLY A 10 -20.37 -9.79 -0.46
C GLY A 10 -18.99 -9.26 -0.81
N TYR A 11 -18.38 -8.54 0.14
CA TYR A 11 -17.05 -7.99 0.00
C TYR A 11 -16.00 -9.07 0.28
N CYS A 12 -14.98 -9.12 -0.57
CA CYS A 12 -13.73 -9.76 -0.23
C CYS A 12 -12.67 -8.68 0.04
N THR A 13 -11.68 -9.00 0.85
CA THR A 13 -10.54 -8.11 1.06
C THR A 13 -9.55 -8.23 -0.10
N LEU A 14 -8.65 -7.25 -0.21
CA LEU A 14 -7.53 -7.35 -1.15
C LEU A 14 -6.63 -8.56 -0.82
N ALA A 15 -6.49 -8.89 0.47
CA ALA A 15 -5.75 -10.07 0.90
C ALA A 15 -6.39 -11.37 0.40
N ASP A 16 -7.72 -11.51 0.48
CA ASP A 16 -8.45 -12.67 -0.08
C ASP A 16 -8.22 -12.81 -1.58
N ARG A 17 -8.17 -11.68 -2.29
CA ARG A 17 -7.94 -11.63 -3.74
C ARG A 17 -6.49 -11.97 -4.13
N LEU A 18 -5.51 -11.64 -3.31
CA LEU A 18 -4.09 -11.85 -3.60
C LEU A 18 -3.57 -13.19 -3.08
N TYR A 19 -4.09 -13.66 -1.93
CA TYR A 19 -3.54 -14.80 -1.19
C TYR A 19 -4.57 -15.84 -0.80
N GLY A 20 -5.85 -15.50 -0.85
CA GLY A 20 -6.92 -16.39 -0.36
C GLY A 20 -7.27 -17.50 -1.32
N PRO A 21 -8.04 -18.50 -0.85
CA PRO A 21 -8.50 -19.60 -1.67
C PRO A 21 -9.41 -19.16 -2.83
N LEU A 22 -10.00 -17.97 -2.75
CA LEU A 22 -10.79 -17.37 -3.82
C LEU A 22 -9.95 -16.96 -5.04
N GLN A 23 -8.63 -16.86 -4.91
CA GLN A 23 -7.72 -16.49 -6.01
C GLN A 23 -7.89 -17.40 -7.23
N THR A 24 -8.17 -18.69 -7.03
CA THR A 24 -8.31 -19.68 -8.10
C THR A 24 -9.66 -19.63 -8.82
N HIS A 25 -10.66 -18.99 -8.22
CA HIS A 25 -12.03 -18.94 -8.74
C HIS A 25 -12.44 -17.58 -9.29
N LEU A 26 -11.61 -16.56 -9.11
CA LEU A 26 -11.88 -15.20 -9.52
C LEU A 26 -10.90 -14.77 -10.61
N GLU A 27 -11.36 -13.84 -11.46
CA GLU A 27 -10.50 -13.25 -12.49
C GLU A 27 -9.22 -12.66 -11.89
N PRO A 28 -8.05 -12.91 -12.51
CA PRO A 28 -6.78 -12.41 -12.03
C PRO A 28 -6.75 -10.87 -11.92
N LEU A 29 -6.12 -10.34 -10.89
CA LEU A 29 -5.90 -8.91 -10.74
C LEU A 29 -4.80 -8.43 -11.70
N LEU A 30 -5.21 -8.01 -12.90
CA LEU A 30 -4.31 -7.44 -13.90
C LEU A 30 -3.70 -6.11 -13.40
N LEU A 31 -2.68 -5.62 -14.11
CA LEU A 31 -2.02 -4.35 -13.76
C LEU A 31 -3.01 -3.18 -13.67
N THR A 32 -3.98 -3.11 -14.58
CA THR A 32 -5.03 -2.07 -14.56
C THR A 32 -5.86 -2.10 -13.30
N HIS A 33 -6.27 -3.28 -12.84
CA HIS A 33 -7.03 -3.44 -11.59
C HIS A 33 -6.19 -3.05 -10.38
N ARG A 34 -4.90 -3.44 -10.34
CA ARG A 34 -3.99 -3.09 -9.24
C ARG A 34 -3.68 -1.59 -9.19
N LEU A 35 -3.55 -0.95 -10.36
CA LEU A 35 -3.42 0.51 -10.43
C LEU A 35 -4.67 1.23 -9.96
N LYS A 36 -5.87 0.72 -10.31
CA LYS A 36 -7.14 1.27 -9.83
C LYS A 36 -7.22 1.19 -8.31
N VAL A 37 -7.00 0.01 -7.73
CA VAL A 37 -6.97 -0.20 -6.27
C VAL A 37 -5.99 0.73 -5.59
N ALA A 38 -4.75 0.79 -6.08
CA ALA A 38 -3.73 1.68 -5.53
C ALA A 38 -4.16 3.15 -5.59
N MET A 39 -4.70 3.59 -6.74
CA MET A 39 -5.15 4.97 -6.94
C MET A 39 -6.31 5.34 -6.00
N GLU A 40 -7.31 4.49 -5.87
CA GLU A 40 -8.48 4.73 -5.01
C GLU A 40 -8.08 4.74 -3.54
N THR A 41 -7.24 3.80 -3.11
CA THR A 41 -6.68 3.79 -1.75
C THR A 41 -5.86 5.05 -1.48
N ALA A 42 -5.00 5.47 -2.42
CA ALA A 42 -4.22 6.70 -2.27
C ALA A 42 -5.10 7.95 -2.17
N ASN A 43 -6.19 8.03 -2.95
CA ASN A 43 -7.15 9.13 -2.86
C ASN A 43 -7.85 9.16 -1.48
N ALA A 44 -8.25 7.98 -0.97
CA ALA A 44 -8.88 7.89 0.35
C ALA A 44 -7.93 8.35 1.47
N VAL A 45 -6.67 7.88 1.45
CA VAL A 45 -5.67 8.31 2.44
C VAL A 45 -5.33 9.81 2.30
N ALA A 46 -5.25 10.33 1.08
CA ALA A 46 -5.06 11.77 0.84
C ALA A 46 -6.23 12.59 1.42
N TYR A 47 -7.47 12.09 1.27
CA TYR A 47 -8.65 12.75 1.84
C TYR A 47 -8.60 12.82 3.37
N LEU A 48 -8.10 11.78 4.05
CA LEU A 48 -7.94 11.80 5.51
C LEU A 48 -7.01 12.93 5.98
N ARG A 49 -6.07 13.35 5.18
CA ARG A 49 -5.16 14.46 5.49
C ARG A 49 -5.79 15.83 5.31
N PHE A 50 -6.66 16.01 4.32
CA PHE A 50 -7.12 17.33 3.90
C PHE A 50 -8.63 17.53 4.01
N GLY A 51 -9.40 16.45 4.13
CA GLY A 51 -10.87 16.46 4.20
C GLY A 51 -11.43 16.77 5.59
N PHE A 52 -10.59 16.89 6.60
CA PHE A 52 -10.96 17.11 7.98
C PHE A 52 -10.25 18.34 8.55
N PRO A 53 -10.85 19.05 9.53
CA PRO A 53 -10.22 20.19 10.21
C PRO A 53 -8.86 19.81 10.83
N GLN A 54 -8.76 18.61 11.38
CA GLN A 54 -7.52 18.03 11.87
C GLN A 54 -7.13 16.84 10.99
N PRO A 55 -5.88 16.78 10.53
CA PRO A 55 -5.39 15.66 9.72
C PRO A 55 -5.56 14.33 10.45
N VAL A 56 -6.08 13.34 9.75
CA VAL A 56 -6.24 11.98 10.28
C VAL A 56 -5.16 11.09 9.71
N VAL A 57 -4.47 10.35 10.59
CA VAL A 57 -3.55 9.27 10.23
C VAL A 57 -4.29 7.95 10.35
N PHE A 58 -4.31 7.16 9.30
CA PHE A 58 -5.08 5.92 9.23
C PHE A 58 -4.44 4.79 10.03
N ARG A 59 -3.12 4.60 9.91
CA ARG A 59 -2.27 3.67 10.66
C ARG A 59 -2.48 2.18 10.37
N ASN A 60 -3.36 1.83 9.47
CA ASN A 60 -3.76 0.44 9.23
C ASN A 60 -3.84 0.09 7.74
N ILE A 61 -2.90 0.66 6.92
CA ILE A 61 -2.85 0.41 5.48
C ILE A 61 -2.21 -0.95 5.23
N GLU A 62 -3.05 -1.95 4.98
CA GLU A 62 -2.65 -3.30 4.63
C GLU A 62 -3.74 -4.00 3.79
N PRO A 63 -3.45 -5.10 3.08
CA PRO A 63 -4.42 -5.76 2.19
C PRO A 63 -5.70 -6.25 2.88
N TRP A 64 -5.66 -6.59 4.17
CA TRP A 64 -6.82 -7.02 4.94
C TRP A 64 -7.84 -5.89 5.19
N ASN A 65 -7.38 -4.64 5.15
CA ASN A 65 -8.18 -3.44 5.43
C ASN A 65 -8.58 -2.67 4.19
N ILE A 66 -8.50 -3.34 3.02
CA ILE A 66 -9.00 -2.82 1.75
C ILE A 66 -10.07 -3.79 1.25
N LEU A 67 -11.30 -3.32 1.24
CA LEU A 67 -12.45 -4.06 0.74
C LEU A 67 -12.64 -3.80 -0.75
N PHE A 68 -13.02 -4.85 -1.47
CA PHE A 68 -13.51 -4.75 -2.84
C PHE A 68 -15.02 -4.70 -2.86
N GLN A 69 -15.52 -3.73 -3.59
CA GLN A 69 -16.89 -3.68 -4.06
C GLN A 69 -16.93 -4.08 -5.55
N GLU A 70 -18.08 -4.08 -6.16
CA GLU A 70 -18.26 -4.32 -7.59
C GLU A 70 -17.26 -3.52 -8.43
N GLU A 71 -16.86 -4.05 -9.59
CA GLU A 71 -15.94 -3.42 -10.55
C GLU A 71 -14.56 -3.03 -9.99
N TYR A 72 -14.05 -3.79 -9.01
CA TYR A 72 -12.74 -3.52 -8.37
C TYR A 72 -12.65 -2.16 -7.66
N ALA A 73 -13.77 -1.61 -7.20
CA ALA A 73 -13.76 -0.42 -6.37
C ALA A 73 -13.16 -0.75 -5.00
N ALA A 74 -12.09 -0.04 -4.62
CA ALA A 74 -11.39 -0.25 -3.36
C ALA A 74 -11.88 0.73 -2.29
N LYS A 75 -12.17 0.23 -1.10
CA LYS A 75 -12.57 1.03 0.05
C LYS A 75 -11.70 0.72 1.26
N LEU A 76 -11.21 1.76 1.93
CA LEU A 76 -10.57 1.60 3.23
C LEU A 76 -11.60 1.15 4.27
N PHE A 77 -11.20 0.20 5.08
CA PHE A 77 -12.00 -0.41 6.12
C PHE A 77 -11.24 -0.40 7.45
N ASP A 78 -11.94 -0.53 8.56
CA ASP A 78 -11.39 -0.55 9.92
C ASP A 78 -10.57 0.69 10.31
N PHE A 79 -11.28 1.75 10.68
CA PHE A 79 -10.72 3.01 11.20
C PHE A 79 -10.40 2.96 12.71
N SER A 80 -10.44 1.78 13.35
CA SER A 80 -10.26 1.63 14.80
C SER A 80 -8.91 2.18 15.31
N LEU A 81 -7.88 2.13 14.48
CA LEU A 81 -6.53 2.63 14.79
C LEU A 81 -6.29 4.08 14.37
N SER A 82 -7.23 4.68 13.62
CA SER A 82 -7.07 6.04 13.11
C SER A 82 -7.04 7.07 14.21
N LYS A 83 -6.22 8.11 14.05
CA LYS A 83 -6.06 9.21 15.02
C LYS A 83 -5.89 10.55 14.31
N SER A 84 -6.59 11.55 14.82
CA SER A 84 -6.39 12.95 14.38
C SER A 84 -5.13 13.52 15.02
N ILE A 85 -4.33 14.24 14.22
CA ILE A 85 -3.19 15.00 14.73
C ILE A 85 -3.75 16.24 15.46
N PRO A 86 -3.44 16.44 16.75
CA PRO A 86 -3.94 17.59 17.51
C PRO A 86 -3.47 18.90 16.88
N GLU A 87 -4.28 19.95 17.04
CA GLU A 87 -3.94 21.29 16.58
C GLU A 87 -2.58 21.75 17.13
N GLY A 88 -1.78 22.38 16.27
CA GLY A 88 -0.42 22.82 16.62
C GLY A 88 0.62 21.70 16.74
N LYS A 89 0.26 20.44 16.48
CA LYS A 89 1.20 19.31 16.47
C LYS A 89 1.44 18.84 15.02
N THR A 90 2.63 18.30 14.80
CA THR A 90 3.03 17.69 13.50
C THR A 90 3.04 16.17 13.54
N HIS A 91 2.92 15.59 14.73
CA HIS A 91 2.97 14.15 14.95
C HIS A 91 2.28 13.78 16.28
N ILE A 92 2.01 12.49 16.43
CA ILE A 92 1.43 11.90 17.65
C ILE A 92 2.43 10.88 18.18
N LYS A 93 2.52 10.75 19.49
CA LYS A 93 3.28 9.70 20.17
C LYS A 93 2.32 8.60 20.62
N ALA A 94 2.57 7.37 20.19
CA ALA A 94 1.87 6.19 20.72
C ALA A 94 2.58 5.68 21.98
N SER A 95 1.83 5.18 22.94
CA SER A 95 2.37 4.50 24.12
C SER A 95 2.95 3.14 23.78
N THR A 96 2.34 2.45 22.81
CA THR A 96 2.77 1.13 22.31
C THR A 96 2.58 1.09 20.81
N ALA A 97 3.43 0.32 20.10
CA ALA A 97 3.22 0.04 18.69
C ALA A 97 1.96 -0.81 18.52
N ILE A 98 1.03 -0.35 17.68
CA ILE A 98 -0.25 -1.01 17.39
C ILE A 98 -0.37 -1.15 15.87
N GLY A 99 -1.02 -2.22 15.42
CA GLY A 99 -1.21 -2.55 14.00
C GLY A 99 -0.20 -3.57 13.48
N SER A 100 -0.22 -3.80 12.18
CA SER A 100 0.66 -4.77 11.54
C SER A 100 2.11 -4.26 11.46
N LEU A 101 3.03 -4.93 12.16
CA LEU A 101 4.45 -4.59 12.17
C LEU A 101 5.08 -4.70 10.77
N GLU A 102 4.54 -5.58 9.93
CA GLU A 102 5.03 -5.76 8.55
C GLU A 102 4.84 -4.51 7.69
N PHE A 103 3.82 -3.71 7.98
CA PHE A 103 3.48 -2.48 7.25
C PHE A 103 3.94 -1.21 7.97
N ALA A 104 4.36 -1.32 9.22
CA ALA A 104 4.74 -0.18 10.03
C ALA A 104 6.01 0.53 9.53
N ALA A 105 6.05 1.86 9.64
CA ALA A 105 7.20 2.68 9.28
C ALA A 105 8.33 2.56 10.32
N PRO A 106 9.61 2.64 9.89
CA PRO A 106 10.76 2.47 10.80
C PRO A 106 10.73 3.45 11.97
N GLU A 107 10.48 4.73 11.72
CA GLU A 107 10.42 5.76 12.76
C GLU A 107 9.32 5.47 13.79
N TYR A 108 8.19 4.95 13.36
CA TYR A 108 7.10 4.57 14.28
C TYR A 108 7.54 3.43 15.20
N LEU A 109 8.20 2.41 14.65
CA LEU A 109 8.67 1.25 15.43
C LEU A 109 9.80 1.59 16.40
N THR A 110 10.65 2.57 16.05
CA THR A 110 11.81 2.94 16.87
C THR A 110 11.50 4.02 17.90
N THR A 111 10.63 4.96 17.56
CA THR A 111 10.38 6.17 18.39
C THR A 111 8.97 6.23 18.97
N GLY A 112 8.03 5.46 18.40
CA GLY A 112 6.61 5.56 18.70
C GLY A 112 5.93 6.80 18.11
N TYR A 113 6.66 7.69 17.42
CA TYR A 113 6.08 8.85 16.74
C TYR A 113 5.54 8.49 15.37
N TYR A 114 4.39 9.05 15.03
CA TYR A 114 3.76 8.84 13.72
C TYR A 114 3.00 10.08 13.24
N ASN A 115 2.91 10.21 11.93
CA ASN A 115 2.15 11.23 11.23
C ASN A 115 1.69 10.71 9.85
N GLU A 116 1.25 11.58 8.95
CA GLU A 116 0.83 11.19 7.61
C GLU A 116 1.93 10.52 6.78
N LYS A 117 3.21 10.76 7.07
CA LYS A 117 4.32 10.11 6.35
C LYS A 117 4.49 8.64 6.74
N THR A 118 3.98 8.25 7.90
CA THR A 118 3.90 6.84 8.31
C THR A 118 2.92 6.08 7.41
N ASP A 119 1.76 6.68 7.11
CA ASP A 119 0.79 6.09 6.17
C ASP A 119 1.37 5.98 4.75
N VAL A 120 2.18 6.95 4.32
CA VAL A 120 2.87 6.87 3.01
C VAL A 120 3.80 5.66 2.95
N TYR A 121 4.52 5.36 4.03
CA TYR A 121 5.39 4.18 4.09
C TYR A 121 4.58 2.88 4.04
N SER A 122 3.54 2.77 4.85
CA SER A 122 2.63 1.62 4.84
C SER A 122 2.00 1.42 3.47
N PHE A 123 1.63 2.52 2.79
CA PHE A 123 1.15 2.51 1.42
C PHE A 123 2.23 2.02 0.43
N GLY A 124 3.49 2.38 0.62
CA GLY A 124 4.62 1.83 -0.15
C GLY A 124 4.73 0.31 -0.02
N LYS A 125 4.52 -0.24 1.18
CA LYS A 125 4.44 -1.70 1.39
C LYS A 125 3.25 -2.31 0.64
N LEU A 126 2.10 -1.64 0.64
CA LEU A 126 0.93 -2.07 -0.16
C LEU A 126 1.25 -2.09 -1.65
N LEU A 127 1.97 -1.09 -2.18
CA LEU A 127 2.40 -1.07 -3.58
C LEU A 127 3.33 -2.25 -3.91
N LEU A 128 4.25 -2.63 -3.01
CA LEU A 128 5.08 -3.84 -3.18
C LEU A 128 4.25 -5.11 -3.27
N VAL A 129 3.26 -5.23 -2.41
CA VAL A 129 2.33 -6.37 -2.41
C VAL A 129 1.54 -6.42 -3.72
N LEU A 130 1.02 -5.29 -4.18
CA LEU A 130 0.30 -5.19 -5.45
C LEU A 130 1.21 -5.48 -6.66
N LEU A 131 2.49 -5.14 -6.60
CA LEU A 131 3.45 -5.38 -7.66
C LEU A 131 3.83 -6.85 -7.78
N THR A 132 4.03 -7.51 -6.63
CA THR A 132 4.64 -8.84 -6.58
C THR A 132 3.66 -9.97 -6.37
N GLY A 133 2.43 -9.68 -5.94
CA GLY A 133 1.45 -10.68 -5.50
C GLY A 133 1.88 -11.46 -4.25
N ARG A 134 2.91 -10.99 -3.53
CA ARG A 134 3.52 -11.69 -2.39
C ARG A 134 3.36 -10.92 -1.10
N THR A 135 3.28 -11.62 0.02
CA THR A 135 3.29 -10.98 1.35
C THR A 135 4.65 -10.35 1.63
N ILE A 136 4.68 -9.34 2.50
CA ILE A 136 5.92 -8.67 2.92
C ILE A 136 6.88 -9.65 3.56
N GLY A 137 6.39 -10.56 4.43
CA GLY A 137 7.24 -11.60 5.04
C GLY A 137 7.85 -12.55 4.02
N HIS A 138 7.13 -12.90 2.94
CA HIS A 138 7.68 -13.71 1.86
C HIS A 138 8.79 -12.95 1.10
N LEU A 139 8.55 -11.69 0.73
CA LEU A 139 9.54 -10.84 0.07
C LEU A 139 10.80 -10.67 0.93
N SER A 140 10.63 -10.47 2.23
CA SER A 140 11.74 -10.37 3.17
C SER A 140 12.60 -11.64 3.17
N ARG A 141 11.98 -12.81 3.24
CA ARG A 141 12.71 -14.10 3.19
C ARG A 141 13.47 -14.28 1.87
N LEU A 142 12.86 -13.95 0.73
CA LEU A 142 13.53 -14.04 -0.57
C LEU A 142 14.74 -13.10 -0.68
N ALA A 143 14.63 -11.89 -0.13
CA ALA A 143 15.67 -10.88 -0.23
C ALA A 143 16.84 -11.11 0.77
N THR A 144 16.64 -11.88 1.84
CA THR A 144 17.59 -11.90 2.95
C THR A 144 17.84 -13.29 3.57
N GLY A 145 17.03 -14.27 3.22
CA GLY A 145 17.02 -15.57 3.88
C GLY A 145 16.38 -15.58 5.28
N GLY A 146 15.86 -14.44 5.76
CA GLY A 146 15.24 -14.31 7.08
C GLY A 146 14.07 -13.32 7.12
N SER A 147 13.33 -13.29 8.21
CA SER A 147 12.24 -12.35 8.43
C SER A 147 12.78 -11.08 9.09
N ASN A 148 12.99 -10.04 8.29
CA ASN A 148 13.38 -8.73 8.80
C ASN A 148 12.55 -7.66 8.08
N PHE A 149 11.70 -6.95 8.81
CA PHE A 149 10.75 -5.98 8.26
C PHE A 149 11.39 -4.65 7.84
N PHE A 150 12.63 -4.39 8.26
CA PHE A 150 13.36 -3.14 7.99
C PHE A 150 14.22 -3.17 6.72
N ILE A 151 14.13 -4.24 5.90
CA ILE A 151 15.06 -4.41 4.78
C ILE A 151 14.46 -3.88 3.48
N THR A 152 14.02 -2.64 3.48
CA THR A 152 13.51 -1.99 2.27
C THR A 152 14.57 -1.96 1.17
N ASP A 153 15.82 -1.60 1.50
CA ASP A 153 16.92 -1.49 0.54
C ASP A 153 17.28 -2.84 -0.10
N ARG A 154 17.24 -3.92 0.68
CA ARG A 154 17.50 -5.26 0.14
C ARG A 154 16.37 -5.76 -0.75
N VAL A 155 15.12 -5.50 -0.38
CA VAL A 155 13.96 -5.80 -1.22
C VAL A 155 14.01 -4.94 -2.50
N GLU A 156 14.38 -3.67 -2.42
CA GLU A 156 14.58 -2.83 -3.58
C GLU A 156 15.64 -3.41 -4.53
N LYS A 157 16.82 -3.73 -3.98
CA LYS A 157 17.91 -4.35 -4.74
C LYS A 157 17.46 -5.67 -5.36
N PHE A 158 16.73 -6.51 -4.62
CA PHE A 158 16.19 -7.77 -5.11
C PHE A 158 15.20 -7.59 -6.26
N ILE A 159 14.29 -6.61 -6.16
CA ILE A 159 13.34 -6.30 -7.23
C ILE A 159 14.07 -5.77 -8.47
N ARG A 160 15.04 -4.86 -8.29
CA ARG A 160 15.76 -4.23 -9.40
C ARG A 160 16.78 -5.16 -10.08
N SER A 161 17.43 -6.06 -9.33
CA SER A 161 18.49 -6.93 -9.86
C SER A 161 17.97 -8.06 -10.74
N ASN A 162 16.75 -8.55 -10.46
CA ASN A 162 16.17 -9.69 -11.18
C ASN A 162 15.13 -9.27 -12.23
N GLY A 163 15.02 -7.96 -12.50
CA GLY A 163 14.09 -7.42 -13.48
C GLY A 163 12.65 -7.85 -13.21
N TYR A 164 11.94 -8.26 -14.24
CA TYR A 164 10.53 -8.65 -14.13
C TYR A 164 10.28 -10.02 -13.46
N MET A 165 11.30 -10.82 -13.17
CA MET A 165 11.15 -12.14 -12.56
C MET A 165 10.55 -12.09 -11.14
N ASN A 166 10.66 -10.94 -10.47
CA ASN A 166 10.10 -10.73 -9.13
C ASN A 166 8.76 -10.02 -9.13
N ILE A 167 8.27 -9.63 -10.30
CA ILE A 167 6.93 -9.09 -10.49
C ILE A 167 5.96 -10.26 -10.67
N ASP A 168 4.72 -10.08 -10.22
CA ASP A 168 3.67 -11.08 -10.41
C ASP A 168 3.51 -11.43 -11.90
N PRO A 169 3.63 -12.70 -12.29
CA PRO A 169 3.46 -13.14 -13.69
C PRO A 169 2.15 -12.67 -14.32
N VAL A 170 1.08 -12.53 -13.54
CA VAL A 170 -0.21 -12.00 -13.99
C VAL A 170 -0.08 -10.56 -14.53
N ILE A 171 0.80 -9.76 -13.91
CA ILE A 171 1.07 -8.40 -14.38
C ILE A 171 1.92 -8.43 -15.66
N VAL A 172 2.91 -9.30 -15.71
CA VAL A 172 3.88 -9.38 -16.84
C VAL A 172 3.25 -10.05 -18.05
N GLY A 173 2.39 -11.05 -17.84
CA GLY A 173 1.72 -11.81 -18.91
C GLY A 173 0.87 -10.91 -19.82
N GLY A 174 0.82 -11.27 -21.12
CA GLY A 174 0.02 -10.53 -22.12
C GLY A 174 0.80 -9.65 -23.10
N GLY A 175 2.05 -10.02 -23.39
CA GLY A 175 2.88 -9.39 -24.42
C GLY A 175 3.79 -8.28 -23.90
N SER A 176 5.01 -8.25 -24.44
CA SER A 176 5.95 -7.17 -24.21
C SER A 176 5.49 -5.94 -25.01
N CYS A 177 5.08 -4.88 -24.29
CA CYS A 177 4.84 -3.57 -24.88
C CYS A 177 5.76 -2.57 -24.17
N PHE A 178 6.54 -1.81 -24.92
CA PHE A 178 7.44 -0.78 -24.40
C PHE A 178 6.76 0.15 -23.36
N ARG A 179 5.51 0.55 -23.61
CA ARG A 179 4.72 1.35 -22.67
C ARG A 179 4.43 0.63 -21.33
N LYS A 180 4.40 -0.72 -21.33
CA LYS A 180 4.18 -1.50 -20.12
C LYS A 180 5.43 -1.50 -19.24
N GLU A 181 6.61 -1.59 -19.85
CA GLU A 181 7.89 -1.53 -19.16
C GLU A 181 8.11 -0.18 -18.48
N GLU A 182 7.90 0.91 -19.21
CA GLU A 182 7.97 2.27 -18.65
C GLU A 182 7.04 2.45 -17.45
N LYS A 183 5.81 1.92 -17.53
CA LYS A 183 4.85 2.00 -16.42
C LYS A 183 5.31 1.18 -15.21
N LEU A 184 5.80 -0.03 -15.43
CA LEU A 184 6.31 -0.87 -14.35
C LEU A 184 7.51 -0.22 -13.68
N GLN A 185 8.41 0.37 -14.45
CA GLN A 185 9.54 1.13 -13.91
C GLN A 185 9.05 2.32 -13.07
N ALA A 186 8.12 3.13 -13.60
CA ALA A 186 7.55 4.26 -12.87
C ALA A 186 6.81 3.82 -11.60
N TYR A 187 6.15 2.65 -11.64
CA TYR A 187 5.49 2.07 -10.47
C TYR A 187 6.51 1.65 -9.41
N VAL A 188 7.59 0.97 -9.81
CA VAL A 188 8.69 0.58 -8.91
C VAL A 188 9.33 1.81 -8.27
N GLU A 189 9.62 2.85 -9.06
CA GLU A 189 10.20 4.10 -8.55
C GLU A 189 9.28 4.78 -7.52
N LEU A 190 7.98 4.87 -7.82
CA LEU A 190 7.00 5.42 -6.89
C LEU A 190 6.95 4.62 -5.58
N THR A 191 6.95 3.28 -5.70
CA THR A 191 6.94 2.36 -4.56
C THR A 191 8.11 2.65 -3.62
N PHE A 192 9.34 2.71 -4.14
CA PHE A 192 10.52 2.92 -3.30
C PHE A 192 10.67 4.36 -2.82
N LYS A 193 10.12 5.35 -3.53
CA LYS A 193 9.97 6.71 -2.99
C LYS A 193 9.08 6.74 -1.75
N CYS A 194 7.96 6.02 -1.76
CA CYS A 194 7.08 5.89 -0.58
C CYS A 194 7.79 5.17 0.57
N LEU A 195 8.66 4.21 0.27
CA LEU A 195 9.42 3.41 1.22
C LEU A 195 10.74 4.05 1.66
N SER A 196 11.01 5.32 1.30
CA SER A 196 12.21 6.02 1.77
C SER A 196 12.37 5.90 3.28
N HIS A 197 13.59 5.61 3.74
CA HIS A 197 13.91 5.50 5.16
C HIS A 197 13.62 6.83 5.89
N SER A 198 14.05 7.95 5.32
CA SER A 198 13.69 9.28 5.83
C SER A 198 12.26 9.62 5.46
N ALA A 199 11.42 9.93 6.46
CA ALA A 199 10.03 10.33 6.27
C ALA A 199 9.90 11.60 5.40
N GLU A 200 10.86 12.51 5.48
CA GLU A 200 10.87 13.77 4.73
C GLU A 200 11.00 13.55 3.22
N ASN A 201 11.73 12.49 2.82
CA ASN A 201 11.95 12.15 1.42
C ASN A 201 10.74 11.43 0.78
N ARG A 202 9.76 10.99 1.58
CA ARG A 202 8.54 10.37 1.07
C ARG A 202 7.63 11.42 0.44
N PRO A 203 7.00 11.11 -0.70
CA PRO A 203 6.03 12.02 -1.34
C PRO A 203 4.83 12.30 -0.42
N THR A 204 3.99 13.24 -0.80
CA THR A 204 2.64 13.36 -0.20
C THR A 204 1.69 12.34 -0.83
N MET A 205 0.63 11.94 -0.11
CA MET A 205 -0.38 11.03 -0.70
C MET A 205 -1.11 11.66 -1.89
N ILE A 206 -1.20 12.98 -1.97
CA ILE A 206 -1.73 13.68 -3.15
C ILE A 206 -0.84 13.42 -4.38
N ASP A 207 0.48 13.55 -4.22
CA ASP A 207 1.42 13.33 -5.32
C ASP A 207 1.42 11.86 -5.75
N VAL A 208 1.34 10.94 -4.78
CA VAL A 208 1.17 9.50 -5.03
C VAL A 208 -0.10 9.24 -5.84
N ALA A 209 -1.24 9.77 -5.40
CA ALA A 209 -2.52 9.59 -6.08
C ALA A 209 -2.51 10.17 -7.50
N LYS A 210 -1.92 11.36 -7.70
CA LYS A 210 -1.75 11.97 -9.04
C LYS A 210 -0.94 11.08 -9.96
N LYS A 211 0.19 10.52 -9.47
CA LYS A 211 1.07 9.66 -10.27
C LYS A 211 0.39 8.35 -10.65
N LEU A 212 -0.30 7.71 -9.69
CA LEU A 212 -1.07 6.49 -9.95
C LEU A 212 -2.23 6.73 -10.93
N ARG A 213 -2.92 7.86 -10.82
CA ARG A 213 -3.96 8.25 -11.78
C ARG A 213 -3.42 8.42 -13.19
N GLN A 214 -2.23 9.01 -13.34
CA GLN A 214 -1.57 9.13 -14.64
C GLN A 214 -1.28 7.75 -15.24
N MET A 215 -0.71 6.83 -14.43
CA MET A 215 -0.42 5.46 -14.86
C MET A 215 -1.70 4.70 -15.25
N TYR A 216 -2.78 4.85 -14.46
CA TYR A 216 -4.06 4.19 -14.72
C TYR A 216 -4.68 4.67 -16.03
N ARG A 217 -4.79 5.99 -16.25
CA ARG A 217 -5.39 6.57 -17.47
C ARG A 217 -4.70 6.13 -18.76
N THR A 218 -3.41 5.89 -18.71
CA THR A 218 -2.65 5.39 -19.88
C THR A 218 -2.73 3.86 -20.03
N SER A 219 -3.47 3.17 -19.16
CA SER A 219 -3.64 1.70 -19.15
C SER A 219 -5.03 1.27 -19.63
N VAL A 220 -5.98 2.18 -19.63
CA VAL A 220 -7.33 2.07 -20.18
C VAL A 220 -7.34 2.73 -21.55
#